data_46acdf93b7688a10b9d395d6b06625d3
#
_entry.id   46acdf93b7688a10b9d395d6b06625d3
#
_cell.length_a   1.000
_cell.length_b   1.000
_cell.length_c   1.000
_cell.angle_alpha   90.00
_cell.angle_beta   90.00
_cell.angle_gamma   90.00
#
_symmetry.space_group_name_H-M   'P 1'
#
loop_
_entity.id
_entity.type
_entity.pdbx_description
1 polymer ?
#
loop_
_entity_poly.entity_id
_entity_poly.type
_entity_poly.pdbx_seq_one_letter_code
_entity_poly.pdbx_strand_id
1 'polypeptide(L)'
;LTADESEKLAKFILRANGTMNPQIVGKTAVKIAEMAGFYVPESTTVLLSRQTDASKSNPYAREKLCPILAFYVEESWLAACERCIEILHIEGAGHTLCIHSRDEAVIKEFILRKPVSRLLVNAPGALGGIGGATNIAPALTLGCGAVGGSSTSDNITPMNLLNIRKAAYGVRSLADIRQLFNDDSAAPVTPACRSGVNAVDTTNVIQDENVRRLIQLALEKLQQG
;
A
#
# COMPACT_ATOMS: atom_id res chain seq x y z
N LEU A 1 2.92 20.36 -19.03
CA LEU A 1 1.94 20.64 -20.09
C LEU A 1 1.24 21.97 -19.83
N THR A 2 0.89 22.69 -20.88
CA THR A 2 -0.06 23.80 -20.83
C THR A 2 -1.48 23.31 -20.58
N ALA A 3 -2.42 24.22 -20.32
CA ALA A 3 -3.83 23.83 -20.12
C ALA A 3 -4.44 23.19 -21.37
N ASP A 4 -4.17 23.72 -22.55
CA ASP A 4 -4.65 23.17 -23.84
C ASP A 4 -4.08 21.78 -24.12
N GLU A 5 -2.77 21.59 -23.93
CA GLU A 5 -2.14 20.27 -24.10
C GLU A 5 -2.68 19.24 -23.10
N SER A 6 -2.89 19.69 -21.85
CA SER A 6 -3.48 18.84 -20.81
C SER A 6 -4.91 18.43 -21.18
N GLU A 7 -5.73 19.33 -21.71
CA GLU A 7 -7.08 19.02 -22.15
C GLU A 7 -7.11 18.03 -23.35
N LYS A 8 -6.23 18.26 -24.35
CA LYS A 8 -6.06 17.33 -25.46
C LYS A 8 -5.68 15.93 -24.99
N LEU A 9 -4.69 15.86 -24.10
CA LEU A 9 -4.22 14.59 -23.55
C LEU A 9 -5.31 13.91 -22.70
N ALA A 10 -6.07 14.65 -21.89
CA ALA A 10 -7.15 14.11 -21.08
C ALA A 10 -8.19 13.33 -21.91
N LYS A 11 -8.56 13.88 -23.06
CA LYS A 11 -9.50 13.24 -24.00
C LYS A 11 -8.95 11.94 -24.62
N PHE A 12 -7.64 11.75 -24.57
CA PHE A 12 -6.96 10.60 -25.16
C PHE A 12 -6.57 9.51 -24.15
N ILE A 13 -6.49 9.84 -22.86
CA ILE A 13 -6.13 8.88 -21.80
C ILE A 13 -7.17 7.79 -21.64
N LEU A 14 -8.46 8.16 -21.60
CA LEU A 14 -9.57 7.22 -21.44
C LEU A 14 -10.35 7.05 -22.73
N ARG A 15 -10.90 5.86 -22.92
CA ARG A 15 -11.92 5.55 -23.93
C ARG A 15 -13.28 6.10 -23.48
N ALA A 16 -14.23 6.16 -24.41
CA ALA A 16 -15.61 6.58 -24.13
C ALA A 16 -16.31 5.73 -23.03
N ASN A 17 -15.91 4.49 -22.85
CA ASN A 17 -16.41 3.60 -21.79
C ASN A 17 -15.71 3.78 -20.44
N GLY A 18 -14.85 4.77 -20.30
CA GLY A 18 -14.12 5.08 -19.06
C GLY A 18 -12.93 4.16 -18.75
N THR A 19 -12.56 3.24 -19.64
CA THR A 19 -11.35 2.42 -19.48
C THR A 19 -10.13 3.12 -20.06
N MET A 20 -8.94 2.81 -19.53
CA MET A 20 -7.68 3.32 -20.05
C MET A 20 -7.53 2.96 -21.54
N ASN A 21 -7.00 3.91 -22.31
CA ASN A 21 -6.73 3.69 -23.74
C ASN A 21 -5.50 2.77 -23.91
N PRO A 22 -5.63 1.54 -24.42
CA PRO A 22 -4.51 0.61 -24.56
C PRO A 22 -3.47 1.07 -25.60
N GLN A 23 -3.80 2.03 -26.46
CA GLN A 23 -2.87 2.53 -27.47
C GLN A 23 -1.70 3.31 -26.87
N ILE A 24 -1.85 3.85 -25.64
CA ILE A 24 -0.79 4.61 -24.94
C ILE A 24 0.14 3.72 -24.10
N VAL A 25 -0.25 2.47 -23.83
CA VAL A 25 0.53 1.56 -23.00
C VAL A 25 1.90 1.30 -23.62
N GLY A 26 2.98 1.51 -22.81
CA GLY A 26 4.36 1.29 -23.25
C GLY A 26 4.87 2.25 -24.33
N LYS A 27 4.15 3.32 -24.64
CA LYS A 27 4.61 4.36 -25.57
C LYS A 27 5.48 5.40 -24.87
N THR A 28 6.37 6.04 -25.62
CA THR A 28 7.18 7.17 -25.13
C THR A 28 6.31 8.41 -24.95
N ALA A 29 6.75 9.36 -24.12
CA ALA A 29 6.07 10.63 -23.90
C ALA A 29 5.86 11.41 -25.21
N VAL A 30 6.87 11.44 -26.06
CA VAL A 30 6.82 12.10 -27.38
C VAL A 30 5.74 11.47 -28.26
N LYS A 31 5.70 10.14 -28.32
CA LYS A 31 4.71 9.43 -29.14
C LYS A 31 3.29 9.66 -28.64
N ILE A 32 3.08 9.70 -27.34
CA ILE A 32 1.76 9.97 -26.74
C ILE A 32 1.32 11.41 -27.05
N ALA A 33 2.21 12.39 -26.93
CA ALA A 33 1.92 13.78 -27.27
C ALA A 33 1.49 13.93 -28.74
N GLU A 34 2.24 13.33 -29.65
CA GLU A 34 1.92 13.29 -31.08
C GLU A 34 0.52 12.70 -31.33
N MET A 35 0.22 11.55 -30.70
CA MET A 35 -1.08 10.87 -30.82
C MET A 35 -2.23 11.70 -30.24
N ALA A 36 -1.96 12.51 -29.22
CA ALA A 36 -2.93 13.41 -28.59
C ALA A 36 -3.06 14.76 -29.34
N GLY A 37 -2.28 14.98 -30.39
CA GLY A 37 -2.38 16.14 -31.26
C GLY A 37 -1.60 17.38 -30.79
N PHE A 38 -0.46 17.17 -30.09
CA PHE A 38 0.49 18.24 -29.74
C PHE A 38 1.94 17.73 -29.78
N TYR A 39 2.89 18.65 -29.77
CA TYR A 39 4.31 18.33 -29.91
C TYR A 39 5.08 18.72 -28.65
N VAL A 40 6.03 17.89 -28.30
CA VAL A 40 6.99 18.13 -27.22
C VAL A 40 8.41 17.87 -27.73
N PRO A 41 9.45 18.42 -27.10
CA PRO A 41 10.83 18.13 -27.48
C PRO A 41 11.13 16.61 -27.48
N GLU A 42 11.97 16.14 -28.40
CA GLU A 42 12.33 14.72 -28.51
C GLU A 42 12.97 14.16 -27.22
N SER A 43 13.62 15.01 -26.43
CA SER A 43 14.21 14.66 -25.14
C SER A 43 13.18 14.47 -24.01
N THR A 44 11.89 14.69 -24.27
CA THR A 44 10.83 14.58 -23.27
C THR A 44 10.64 13.13 -22.82
N THR A 45 10.81 12.87 -21.53
CA THR A 45 10.68 11.53 -20.95
C THR A 45 9.36 11.31 -20.22
N VAL A 46 8.68 12.38 -19.77
CA VAL A 46 7.43 12.32 -19.03
C VAL A 46 6.54 13.53 -19.35
N LEU A 47 5.23 13.31 -19.39
CA LEU A 47 4.20 14.35 -19.54
C LEU A 47 3.58 14.62 -18.17
N LEU A 48 3.83 15.81 -17.62
CA LEU A 48 3.31 16.25 -16.32
C LEU A 48 2.13 17.21 -16.52
N SER A 49 0.98 16.89 -15.94
CA SER A 49 -0.19 17.77 -15.93
C SER A 49 -0.53 18.19 -14.51
N ARG A 50 -0.58 19.50 -14.24
CA ARG A 50 -1.04 20.02 -12.95
C ARG A 50 -2.53 19.78 -12.81
N GLN A 51 -2.94 19.17 -11.72
CA GLN A 51 -4.31 18.81 -11.42
C GLN A 51 -4.71 19.37 -10.04
N THR A 52 -6.00 19.60 -9.87
CA THR A 52 -6.62 20.00 -8.59
C THR A 52 -7.73 19.05 -8.15
N ASP A 53 -8.29 18.29 -9.10
CA ASP A 53 -9.35 17.33 -8.87
C ASP A 53 -8.80 15.88 -8.88
N ALA A 54 -9.21 15.10 -7.88
CA ALA A 54 -8.90 13.69 -7.74
C ALA A 54 -10.20 12.86 -7.75
N SER A 55 -10.93 12.91 -8.84
CA SER A 55 -12.16 12.13 -9.05
C SER A 55 -11.99 11.01 -10.06
N LYS A 56 -12.91 10.04 -10.07
CA LYS A 56 -12.95 8.97 -11.08
C LYS A 56 -13.16 9.48 -12.49
N SER A 57 -13.77 10.65 -12.65
CA SER A 57 -13.98 11.32 -13.95
C SER A 57 -12.71 12.01 -14.47
N ASN A 58 -11.75 12.31 -13.59
CA ASN A 58 -10.49 12.90 -14.00
C ASN A 58 -9.54 11.80 -14.56
N PRO A 59 -9.22 11.81 -15.88
CA PRO A 59 -8.33 10.80 -16.47
C PRO A 59 -6.94 10.78 -15.83
N TYR A 60 -6.48 11.92 -15.33
CA TYR A 60 -5.17 12.03 -14.69
C TYR A 60 -5.10 11.38 -13.31
N ALA A 61 -6.22 11.22 -12.61
CA ALA A 61 -6.29 10.53 -11.32
C ALA A 61 -6.35 9.00 -11.46
N ARG A 62 -6.51 8.49 -12.70
CA ARG A 62 -6.61 7.06 -13.00
C ARG A 62 -5.25 6.43 -13.26
N GLU A 63 -5.17 5.11 -13.17
CA GLU A 63 -3.96 4.37 -13.55
C GLU A 63 -3.63 4.58 -15.03
N LYS A 64 -2.36 4.84 -15.32
CA LYS A 64 -1.82 5.04 -16.66
C LYS A 64 -0.52 4.26 -16.80
N LEU A 65 -0.52 3.18 -17.56
CA LEU A 65 0.66 2.34 -17.80
C LEU A 65 1.59 2.97 -18.87
N CYS A 66 1.91 4.25 -18.68
CA CYS A 66 2.67 5.06 -19.63
C CYS A 66 3.25 6.30 -18.91
N PRO A 67 4.17 7.05 -19.53
CA PRO A 67 4.84 8.21 -18.91
C PRO A 67 3.96 9.47 -18.86
N ILE A 68 2.77 9.36 -18.28
CA ILE A 68 1.88 10.48 -17.96
C ILE A 68 1.69 10.52 -16.45
N LEU A 69 1.94 11.67 -15.82
CA LEU A 69 1.77 11.87 -14.39
C LEU A 69 0.85 13.06 -14.09
N ALA A 70 -0.06 12.87 -13.17
CA ALA A 70 -0.74 13.96 -12.49
C ALA A 70 0.21 14.62 -11.48
N PHE A 71 0.14 15.93 -11.35
CA PHE A 71 0.92 16.71 -10.41
C PHE A 71 -0.01 17.57 -9.57
N TYR A 72 -0.04 17.31 -8.28
CA TYR A 72 -0.83 18.05 -7.30
C TYR A 72 0.08 18.87 -6.40
N VAL A 73 -0.36 20.06 -6.04
CA VAL A 73 0.33 20.94 -5.08
C VAL A 73 -0.62 21.23 -3.96
N GLU A 74 -0.25 20.86 -2.74
CA GLU A 74 -1.04 21.02 -1.56
C GLU A 74 -0.36 21.98 -0.58
N GLU A 75 -1.13 22.67 0.26
CA GLU A 75 -0.64 23.70 1.16
C GLU A 75 0.15 23.14 2.35
N SER A 76 -0.03 21.86 2.68
CA SER A 76 0.62 21.19 3.80
C SER A 76 0.83 19.71 3.52
N TRP A 77 1.75 19.10 4.28
CA TRP A 77 1.94 17.65 4.22
C TRP A 77 0.67 16.87 4.61
N LEU A 78 -0.18 17.44 5.48
CA LEU A 78 -1.44 16.80 5.88
C LEU A 78 -2.43 16.81 4.71
N ALA A 79 -2.60 17.94 4.02
CA ALA A 79 -3.41 18.03 2.82
C ALA A 79 -2.91 17.08 1.72
N ALA A 80 -1.58 17.01 1.51
CA ALA A 80 -0.98 16.04 0.59
C ALA A 80 -1.24 14.59 1.01
N CYS A 81 -1.24 14.32 2.33
CA CYS A 81 -1.59 13.02 2.87
C CYS A 81 -3.03 12.63 2.52
N GLU A 82 -4.00 13.51 2.72
CA GLU A 82 -5.41 13.26 2.36
C GLU A 82 -5.57 13.10 0.84
N ARG A 83 -4.94 13.96 0.04
CA ARG A 83 -4.96 13.84 -1.42
C ARG A 83 -4.46 12.48 -1.92
N CYS A 84 -3.39 11.97 -1.33
CA CYS A 84 -2.90 10.63 -1.64
C CYS A 84 -3.94 9.54 -1.32
N ILE A 85 -4.69 9.67 -0.21
CA ILE A 85 -5.74 8.72 0.16
C ILE A 85 -6.89 8.78 -0.86
N GLU A 86 -7.32 9.97 -1.25
CA GLU A 86 -8.36 10.14 -2.28
C GLU A 86 -7.97 9.44 -3.58
N ILE A 87 -6.74 9.67 -4.07
CA ILE A 87 -6.24 9.06 -5.30
C ILE A 87 -6.15 7.53 -5.15
N LEU A 88 -5.64 7.02 -4.03
CA LEU A 88 -5.55 5.59 -3.77
C LEU A 88 -6.92 4.91 -3.75
N HIS A 89 -7.97 5.59 -3.28
CA HIS A 89 -9.34 5.06 -3.30
C HIS A 89 -9.97 5.04 -4.71
N ILE A 90 -9.44 5.83 -5.64
CA ILE A 90 -9.87 5.77 -7.03
C ILE A 90 -9.31 4.51 -7.69
N GLU A 91 -8.00 4.34 -7.62
CA GLU A 91 -7.24 3.20 -8.14
C GLU A 91 -5.91 3.07 -7.38
N GLY A 92 -5.43 1.87 -7.15
CA GLY A 92 -4.12 1.61 -6.55
C GLY A 92 -4.12 1.35 -5.05
N ALA A 93 -5.28 1.29 -4.39
CA ALA A 93 -5.36 0.85 -3.00
C ALA A 93 -4.70 -0.51 -2.81
N GLY A 94 -3.94 -0.63 -1.72
CA GLY A 94 -3.19 -1.84 -1.40
C GLY A 94 -1.84 -1.99 -2.11
N HIS A 95 -1.52 -1.21 -3.15
CA HIS A 95 -0.29 -1.40 -3.90
C HIS A 95 0.93 -0.74 -3.21
N THR A 96 1.46 0.33 -3.73
CA THR A 96 2.73 0.94 -3.30
C THR A 96 2.61 2.47 -3.32
N LEU A 97 3.16 3.13 -2.30
CA LEU A 97 3.31 4.57 -2.26
C LEU A 97 4.76 4.93 -1.91
N CYS A 98 5.26 6.03 -2.46
CA CYS A 98 6.57 6.57 -2.13
C CYS A 98 6.43 7.89 -1.38
N ILE A 99 7.26 8.10 -0.37
CA ILE A 99 7.42 9.38 0.30
C ILE A 99 8.89 9.80 0.27
N HIS A 100 9.14 11.04 -0.08
CA HIS A 100 10.45 11.67 0.03
C HIS A 100 10.39 12.76 1.10
N SER A 101 10.91 12.48 2.28
CA SER A 101 10.90 13.38 3.43
C SER A 101 12.10 13.09 4.34
N ARG A 102 12.48 14.07 5.17
CA ARG A 102 13.43 13.93 6.28
C ARG A 102 12.74 14.06 7.64
N ASP A 103 11.44 14.36 7.64
CA ASP A 103 10.65 14.49 8.85
C ASP A 103 10.06 13.13 9.23
N GLU A 104 10.62 12.52 10.27
CA GLU A 104 10.22 11.20 10.76
C GLU A 104 8.77 11.16 11.27
N ALA A 105 8.25 12.28 11.80
CA ALA A 105 6.86 12.35 12.25
C ALA A 105 5.91 12.28 11.06
N VAL A 106 6.22 13.02 9.98
CA VAL A 106 5.46 12.97 8.72
C VAL A 106 5.54 11.59 8.09
N ILE A 107 6.73 10.99 8.03
CA ILE A 107 6.93 9.63 7.50
C ILE A 107 6.06 8.64 8.27
N LYS A 108 6.07 8.69 9.59
CA LYS A 108 5.27 7.82 10.46
C LYS A 108 3.77 7.97 10.20
N GLU A 109 3.26 9.19 10.07
CA GLU A 109 1.85 9.44 9.74
C GLU A 109 1.47 8.83 8.39
N PHE A 110 2.33 8.96 7.37
CA PHE A 110 2.10 8.33 6.07
C PHE A 110 2.07 6.80 6.19
N ILE A 111 2.97 6.19 6.95
CA ILE A 111 3.01 4.74 7.18
C ILE A 111 1.70 4.25 7.80
N LEU A 112 1.19 4.97 8.83
CA LEU A 112 0.01 4.56 9.57
C LEU A 112 -1.31 4.78 8.82
N ARG A 113 -1.38 5.80 7.96
CA ARG A 113 -2.64 6.24 7.35
C ARG A 113 -2.87 5.73 5.93
N LYS A 114 -1.86 5.24 5.24
CA LYS A 114 -2.00 4.87 3.83
C LYS A 114 -2.52 3.45 3.64
N PRO A 115 -3.56 3.26 2.82
CA PRO A 115 -4.08 1.94 2.48
C PRO A 115 -3.22 1.28 1.40
N VAL A 116 -1.93 1.04 1.72
CA VAL A 116 -0.96 0.40 0.81
C VAL A 116 -0.20 -0.70 1.53
N SER A 117 0.23 -1.72 0.79
CA SER A 117 1.05 -2.81 1.32
C SER A 117 2.53 -2.44 1.44
N ARG A 118 2.99 -1.48 0.66
CA ARG A 118 4.38 -0.99 0.65
C ARG A 118 4.39 0.52 0.67
N LEU A 119 5.09 1.09 1.66
CA LEU A 119 5.43 2.50 1.68
C LEU A 119 6.95 2.61 1.60
N LEU A 120 7.44 3.20 0.52
CA LEU A 120 8.86 3.38 0.24
C LEU A 120 9.30 4.76 0.70
N VAL A 121 10.32 4.80 1.54
CA VAL A 121 10.84 6.06 2.09
C VAL A 121 12.15 6.39 1.40
N ASN A 122 12.22 7.56 0.76
CA ASN A 122 13.41 8.09 0.10
C ASN A 122 14.05 7.12 -0.91
N ALA A 123 13.23 6.29 -1.55
CA ALA A 123 13.65 5.31 -2.54
C ALA A 123 12.89 5.50 -3.87
N PRO A 124 13.48 5.15 -5.02
CA PRO A 124 12.78 5.16 -6.31
C PRO A 124 11.60 4.18 -6.29
N GLY A 125 10.43 4.59 -6.78
CA GLY A 125 9.19 3.82 -6.67
C GLY A 125 9.27 2.44 -7.29
N ALA A 126 9.66 2.34 -8.55
CA ALA A 126 9.76 1.06 -9.26
C ALA A 126 10.83 0.15 -8.66
N LEU A 127 12.08 0.64 -8.58
CA LEU A 127 13.20 -0.15 -8.05
C LEU A 127 13.04 -0.50 -6.58
N GLY A 128 12.48 0.41 -5.78
CA GLY A 128 12.23 0.16 -4.36
C GLY A 128 11.14 -0.91 -4.16
N GLY A 129 10.04 -0.82 -4.89
CA GLY A 129 8.91 -1.75 -4.78
C GLY A 129 9.25 -3.18 -5.17
N ILE A 130 10.06 -3.37 -6.20
CA ILE A 130 10.53 -4.69 -6.65
C ILE A 130 11.71 -5.25 -5.84
N GLY A 131 12.18 -4.54 -4.81
CA GLY A 131 13.30 -4.98 -3.99
C GLY A 131 14.70 -4.67 -4.55
N GLY A 132 14.80 -3.88 -5.63
CA GLY A 132 16.09 -3.55 -6.23
C GLY A 132 16.86 -2.44 -5.50
N ALA A 133 16.16 -1.57 -4.75
CA ALA A 133 16.77 -0.47 -3.98
C ALA A 133 16.34 -0.48 -2.51
N THR A 134 15.73 -1.57 -2.04
CA THR A 134 15.29 -1.77 -0.66
C THR A 134 15.53 -3.23 -0.25
N ASN A 135 15.33 -3.54 1.04
CA ASN A 135 15.44 -4.91 1.56
C ASN A 135 14.14 -5.72 1.43
N ILE A 136 13.18 -5.26 0.64
CA ILE A 136 11.98 -6.04 0.31
C ILE A 136 12.40 -7.20 -0.60
N ALA A 137 11.76 -8.36 -0.47
CA ALA A 137 12.08 -9.53 -1.29
C ALA A 137 11.98 -9.21 -2.79
N PRO A 138 12.99 -9.55 -3.60
CA PRO A 138 13.00 -9.25 -5.04
C PRO A 138 11.87 -9.98 -5.77
N ALA A 139 10.99 -9.24 -6.44
CA ALA A 139 9.93 -9.78 -7.28
C ALA A 139 9.37 -8.74 -8.23
N LEU A 140 8.88 -9.19 -9.39
CA LEU A 140 8.10 -8.34 -10.31
C LEU A 140 6.60 -8.45 -10.08
N THR A 141 6.15 -9.44 -9.29
CA THR A 141 4.75 -9.61 -8.90
C THR A 141 4.58 -9.14 -7.46
N LEU A 142 3.77 -8.12 -7.26
CA LEU A 142 3.57 -7.45 -5.97
C LEU A 142 2.14 -7.67 -5.48
N GLY A 143 1.99 -8.27 -4.30
CA GLY A 143 0.69 -8.43 -3.65
C GLY A 143 0.15 -7.08 -3.16
N CYS A 144 -1.16 -6.89 -3.23
CA CYS A 144 -1.83 -5.66 -2.79
C CYS A 144 -2.58 -5.85 -1.45
N GLY A 145 -2.45 -7.01 -0.81
CA GLY A 145 -3.14 -7.32 0.44
C GLY A 145 -4.66 -7.30 0.35
N ALA A 146 -5.33 -7.48 1.47
CA ALA A 146 -6.78 -7.48 1.55
C ALA A 146 -7.40 -6.15 1.06
N VAL A 147 -6.75 -5.02 1.31
CA VAL A 147 -7.19 -3.69 0.87
C VAL A 147 -7.27 -3.60 -0.65
N GLY A 148 -6.32 -4.23 -1.37
CA GLY A 148 -6.30 -4.30 -2.83
C GLY A 148 -7.02 -5.51 -3.41
N GLY A 149 -7.73 -6.31 -2.59
CA GLY A 149 -8.41 -7.52 -3.03
C GLY A 149 -7.50 -8.70 -3.34
N SER A 150 -6.28 -8.70 -2.81
CA SER A 150 -5.26 -9.73 -3.01
C SER A 150 -5.13 -10.64 -1.78
N SER A 151 -4.70 -11.89 -1.98
CA SER A 151 -4.51 -12.86 -0.88
C SER A 151 -3.25 -12.62 -0.06
N THR A 152 -2.31 -11.82 -0.54
CA THR A 152 -1.08 -11.46 0.16
C THR A 152 -0.69 -10.01 -0.08
N SER A 153 -0.02 -9.40 0.88
CA SER A 153 0.63 -8.09 0.76
C SER A 153 2.09 -8.18 0.35
N ASP A 154 2.66 -9.37 0.31
CA ASP A 154 4.08 -9.58 0.06
C ASP A 154 4.46 -9.43 -1.41
N ASN A 155 5.73 -9.23 -1.67
CA ASN A 155 6.33 -9.51 -2.96
C ASN A 155 6.32 -11.03 -3.17
N ILE A 156 5.84 -11.49 -4.31
CA ILE A 156 5.66 -12.92 -4.57
C ILE A 156 7.02 -13.57 -4.86
N THR A 157 7.38 -14.52 -4.04
CA THR A 157 8.62 -15.30 -4.14
C THR A 157 8.31 -16.78 -4.29
N PRO A 158 9.29 -17.66 -4.57
CA PRO A 158 9.08 -19.10 -4.58
C PRO A 158 8.47 -19.66 -3.29
N MET A 159 8.65 -18.97 -2.15
CA MET A 159 8.03 -19.36 -0.87
C MET A 159 6.51 -19.35 -0.91
N ASN A 160 5.90 -18.48 -1.72
CA ASN A 160 4.45 -18.40 -1.89
C ASN A 160 3.87 -19.59 -2.67
N LEU A 161 4.73 -20.39 -3.34
CA LEU A 161 4.34 -21.60 -4.04
C LEU A 161 4.49 -22.87 -3.17
N LEU A 162 5.07 -22.75 -1.96
CA LEU A 162 5.28 -23.88 -1.05
C LEU A 162 4.06 -24.09 -0.16
N ASN A 163 3.63 -25.35 -0.05
CA ASN A 163 2.63 -25.74 0.93
C ASN A 163 3.31 -26.00 2.29
N ILE A 164 3.36 -24.98 3.12
CA ILE A 164 4.02 -25.02 4.42
C ILE A 164 3.06 -25.64 5.44
N ARG A 165 3.45 -26.78 6.04
CA ARG A 165 2.75 -27.40 7.17
C ARG A 165 3.43 -27.00 8.48
N LYS A 166 2.63 -26.80 9.51
CA LYS A 166 3.12 -26.47 10.85
C LYS A 166 2.74 -27.61 11.80
N ALA A 167 3.71 -28.11 12.57
CA ALA A 167 3.49 -28.96 13.71
C ALA A 167 3.65 -28.10 14.98
N ALA A 168 2.67 -28.12 15.85
CA ALA A 168 2.70 -27.36 17.08
C ALA A 168 2.46 -28.27 18.27
N TYR A 169 3.29 -28.17 19.30
CA TYR A 169 3.18 -28.90 20.55
C TYR A 169 2.52 -28.02 21.59
N GLY A 170 1.64 -28.60 22.42
CA GLY A 170 1.06 -27.91 23.56
C GLY A 170 2.15 -27.55 24.58
N VAL A 171 2.28 -26.26 24.90
CA VAL A 171 3.25 -25.73 25.88
C VAL A 171 2.59 -25.10 27.10
N ARG A 172 1.26 -25.02 27.11
CA ARG A 172 0.48 -24.46 28.21
C ARG A 172 -0.75 -25.32 28.43
N SER A 173 -1.08 -25.56 29.69
CA SER A 173 -2.35 -26.19 30.09
C SER A 173 -3.48 -25.14 30.06
N LEU A 174 -4.74 -25.62 30.12
CA LEU A 174 -5.89 -24.74 30.25
C LEU A 174 -5.86 -23.93 31.56
N ALA A 175 -5.27 -24.50 32.61
CA ALA A 175 -5.09 -23.84 33.90
C ALA A 175 -4.12 -22.66 33.76
N ASP A 176 -2.99 -22.86 33.04
CA ASP A 176 -2.00 -21.79 32.80
C ASP A 176 -2.62 -20.64 32.00
N ILE A 177 -3.43 -20.97 30.99
CA ILE A 177 -4.12 -19.96 30.17
C ILE A 177 -5.12 -19.18 31.03
N ARG A 178 -5.90 -19.85 31.90
CA ARG A 178 -6.86 -19.18 32.79
C ARG A 178 -6.17 -18.26 33.78
N GLN A 179 -4.99 -18.63 34.30
CA GLN A 179 -4.21 -17.78 35.19
C GLN A 179 -3.77 -16.47 34.50
N LEU A 180 -3.36 -16.51 33.22
CA LEU A 180 -3.00 -15.32 32.46
C LEU A 180 -4.11 -14.27 32.35
N PHE A 181 -5.38 -14.69 32.40
CA PHE A 181 -6.54 -13.78 32.33
C PHE A 181 -7.09 -13.36 33.70
N ASN A 182 -6.72 -14.06 34.78
CA ASN A 182 -7.19 -13.76 36.13
C ASN A 182 -6.17 -13.00 36.97
N ASP A 183 -4.93 -12.91 36.50
CA ASP A 183 -3.84 -12.24 37.20
C ASP A 183 -3.60 -10.85 36.58
N ASP A 184 -4.31 -9.84 37.08
CA ASP A 184 -4.13 -8.44 36.68
C ASP A 184 -2.76 -7.87 37.12
N SER A 185 -1.95 -8.64 37.88
CA SER A 185 -0.62 -8.25 38.35
C SER A 185 0.52 -8.87 37.54
N ALA A 186 0.25 -9.76 36.58
CA ALA A 186 1.28 -10.40 35.78
C ALA A 186 1.93 -9.38 34.85
N ALA A 187 3.20 -9.10 35.09
CA ALA A 187 4.02 -8.33 34.15
C ALA A 187 3.95 -8.98 32.74
N PRO A 188 3.90 -8.19 31.67
CA PRO A 188 3.78 -8.72 30.32
C PRO A 188 4.93 -9.70 30.06
N VAL A 189 4.58 -10.95 29.76
CA VAL A 189 5.56 -11.97 29.35
C VAL A 189 6.07 -11.54 27.99
N THR A 190 7.21 -10.86 27.95
CA THR A 190 7.92 -10.59 26.70
C THR A 190 8.37 -11.93 26.12
N PRO A 191 7.87 -12.33 24.95
CA PRO A 191 8.44 -13.48 24.25
C PRO A 191 9.92 -13.18 24.01
N ALA A 192 10.81 -14.06 24.46
CA ALA A 192 12.22 -13.96 24.12
C ALA A 192 12.35 -14.13 22.60
N CYS A 193 12.24 -13.04 21.88
CA CYS A 193 12.47 -12.99 20.44
C CYS A 193 13.98 -13.08 20.23
N ARG A 194 14.45 -14.21 19.75
CA ARG A 194 15.82 -14.35 19.28
C ARG A 194 15.97 -13.47 18.04
N SER A 195 16.73 -12.40 18.23
CA SER A 195 17.44 -11.57 17.25
C SER A 195 16.70 -11.14 15.97
N GLY A 196 16.42 -9.85 15.85
CA GLY A 196 16.55 -9.10 14.61
C GLY A 196 15.29 -8.50 14.00
N VAL A 197 14.13 -8.58 14.63
CA VAL A 197 12.95 -7.81 14.19
C VAL A 197 12.39 -7.07 15.40
N ASN A 198 12.28 -5.76 15.34
CA ASN A 198 11.61 -4.96 16.37
C ASN A 198 10.20 -5.50 16.56
N ALA A 199 9.93 -6.07 17.73
CA ALA A 199 8.64 -6.63 18.08
C ALA A 199 7.56 -5.53 17.97
N VAL A 200 6.54 -5.79 17.17
CA VAL A 200 5.28 -5.04 17.26
C VAL A 200 4.77 -5.24 18.68
N ASP A 201 4.51 -4.17 19.40
CA ASP A 201 3.96 -4.21 20.75
C ASP A 201 2.56 -4.84 20.71
N THR A 202 2.51 -6.13 21.03
CA THR A 202 1.26 -6.91 21.07
C THR A 202 0.47 -6.71 22.38
N THR A 203 0.98 -5.93 23.32
CA THR A 203 0.31 -5.67 24.62
C THR A 203 -1.05 -4.98 24.46
N ASN A 204 -1.21 -4.16 23.40
CA ASN A 204 -2.50 -3.51 23.11
C ASN A 204 -3.57 -4.45 22.51
N VAL A 205 -3.17 -5.55 21.87
CA VAL A 205 -4.14 -6.50 21.25
C VAL A 205 -4.84 -7.35 22.30
N ILE A 206 -4.15 -7.71 23.38
CA ILE A 206 -4.74 -8.52 24.47
C ILE A 206 -5.57 -7.64 25.44
N GLN A 207 -5.36 -6.33 25.43
CA GLN A 207 -6.17 -5.37 26.19
C GLN A 207 -7.46 -4.96 25.47
N ASP A 208 -7.60 -5.29 24.18
CA ASP A 208 -8.85 -5.08 23.46
C ASP A 208 -9.95 -5.97 24.04
N GLU A 209 -10.98 -5.33 24.58
CA GLU A 209 -12.11 -5.97 25.24
C GLU A 209 -12.86 -6.93 24.29
N ASN A 210 -12.86 -6.65 23.00
CA ASN A 210 -13.45 -7.51 21.97
C ASN A 210 -12.64 -8.82 21.79
N VAL A 211 -11.31 -8.75 21.84
CA VAL A 211 -10.44 -9.92 21.75
C VAL A 211 -10.60 -10.80 23.01
N ARG A 212 -10.64 -10.19 24.19
CA ARG A 212 -10.93 -10.91 25.45
C ARG A 212 -12.29 -11.64 25.39
N ARG A 213 -13.31 -10.95 24.91
CA ARG A 213 -14.67 -11.51 24.76
C ARG A 213 -14.72 -12.67 23.76
N LEU A 214 -14.01 -12.60 22.66
CA LEU A 214 -13.92 -13.68 21.67
C LEU A 214 -13.24 -14.92 22.24
N ILE A 215 -12.14 -14.73 22.99
CA ILE A 215 -11.42 -15.82 23.66
C ILE A 215 -12.35 -16.47 24.72
N GLN A 216 -13.08 -15.67 25.50
CA GLN A 216 -13.98 -16.17 26.51
C GLN A 216 -15.14 -16.99 25.90
N LEU A 217 -15.75 -16.54 24.82
CA LEU A 217 -16.75 -17.27 24.05
C LEU A 217 -16.21 -18.58 23.48
N ALA A 218 -14.96 -18.60 23.01
CA ALA A 218 -14.33 -19.83 22.54
C ALA A 218 -14.08 -20.84 23.68
N LEU A 219 -13.67 -20.37 24.85
CA LEU A 219 -13.47 -21.22 26.04
C LEU A 219 -14.78 -21.78 26.57
N GLU A 220 -15.88 -21.01 26.59
CA GLU A 220 -17.20 -21.47 26.99
C GLU A 220 -17.75 -22.56 26.04
N LYS A 221 -17.53 -22.42 24.72
CA LYS A 221 -17.92 -23.46 23.76
C LYS A 221 -17.12 -24.74 23.91
N LEU A 222 -15.85 -24.69 24.32
CA LEU A 222 -15.04 -25.87 24.59
C LEU A 222 -15.44 -26.60 25.89
N GLN A 223 -16.21 -25.98 26.78
CA GLN A 223 -16.70 -26.58 28.01
C GLN A 223 -18.07 -27.26 27.83
N GLN A 224 -18.78 -26.98 26.74
CA GLN A 224 -20.12 -27.49 26.45
C GLN A 224 -20.12 -28.69 25.49
N GLY A 225 -18.95 -29.11 24.98
CA GLY A 225 -18.69 -30.27 24.14
C GLY A 225 -17.77 -31.27 24.80
#